data_8d974e08f5f185e752853bc82c1d08ef
#
_entry.id   8d974e08f5f185e752853bc82c1d08ef
#
_cell.length_a   1.000
_cell.length_b   1.000
_cell.length_c   1.000
_cell.angle_alpha   90.00
_cell.angle_beta   90.00
_cell.angle_gamma   90.00
#
_symmetry.space_group_name_H-M   'P 1'
#
loop_
_entity.id
_entity.type
_entity.pdbx_description
1 polymer ?
#
loop_
_entity_poly.entity_id
_entity_poly.type
_entity_poly.pdbx_seq_one_letter_code
_entity_poly.pdbx_strand_id
1 'polypeptide(L)'
;MGRYLGPKLKLSRREGTDLFLKSGVRPIDSKCKIDNAPGMHGLRRGRLSDYAIQLREKQKVRRIYGVLEKQFRNYYKKADRKQGATGENLLKLLECRLDNVVYLSLIHI
;
A
#
# COMPACT_ATOMS: atom_id res chain seq x y z
N MET A 1 -12.33 15.36 0.16
CA MET A 1 -11.51 14.22 0.58
C MET A 1 -10.40 13.97 -0.41
N GLY A 2 -9.20 13.82 0.09
CA GLY A 2 -8.04 13.60 -0.77
C GLY A 2 -7.87 12.15 -1.16
N ARG A 3 -7.28 11.95 -2.33
CA ARG A 3 -6.83 10.63 -2.78
C ARG A 3 -5.52 10.80 -3.55
N TYR A 4 -4.78 9.72 -3.71
CA TYR A 4 -3.55 9.75 -4.49
C TYR A 4 -3.88 9.78 -5.98
N LEU A 5 -3.42 10.82 -6.67
CA LEU A 5 -3.66 11.02 -8.09
C LEU A 5 -2.41 10.82 -8.95
N GLY A 6 -1.28 10.52 -8.34
CA GLY A 6 -0.02 10.35 -9.04
C GLY A 6 0.17 8.97 -9.67
N PRO A 7 1.35 8.72 -10.26
CA PRO A 7 1.66 7.43 -10.88
C PRO A 7 1.66 6.29 -9.87
N LYS A 8 0.88 5.24 -10.14
CA LYS A 8 0.75 4.10 -9.23
C LYS A 8 1.94 3.15 -9.26
N LEU A 9 2.62 3.04 -10.40
CA LEU A 9 3.82 2.19 -10.48
C LEU A 9 4.98 2.72 -9.63
N LYS A 10 5.04 4.03 -9.40
CA LYS A 10 6.02 4.60 -8.47
C LYS A 10 5.83 4.07 -7.06
N LEU A 11 4.58 3.87 -6.64
CA LEU A 11 4.28 3.33 -5.32
C LEU A 11 4.80 1.89 -5.19
N SER A 12 4.55 1.05 -6.19
CA SER A 12 5.07 -0.32 -6.21
C SER A 12 6.60 -0.35 -6.22
N ARG A 13 7.22 0.50 -7.02
CA ARG A 13 8.69 0.58 -7.07
C ARG A 13 9.30 1.01 -5.74
N ARG A 14 8.66 1.95 -5.05
CA ARG A 14 9.15 2.43 -3.74
C ARG A 14 9.14 1.30 -2.71
N GLU A 15 8.12 0.46 -2.75
CA GLU A 15 8.00 -0.66 -1.81
C GLU A 15 8.75 -1.91 -2.29
N GLY A 16 9.23 -1.91 -3.53
CA GLY A 16 9.99 -3.03 -4.09
C GLY A 16 9.18 -4.28 -4.36
N THR A 17 7.86 -4.16 -4.41
CA THR A 17 6.96 -5.29 -4.66
C THR A 17 5.72 -4.81 -5.39
N ASP A 18 5.05 -5.72 -6.09
CA ASP A 18 3.79 -5.40 -6.78
C ASP A 18 2.68 -5.21 -5.75
N LEU A 19 2.10 -4.01 -5.73
CA LEU A 19 0.94 -3.69 -4.88
C LEU A 19 -0.40 -3.93 -5.61
N PHE A 20 -0.35 -4.48 -6.82
CA PHE A 20 -1.52 -4.82 -7.64
C PHE A 20 -2.42 -3.62 -7.92
N LEU A 21 -1.81 -2.43 -8.08
CA LEU A 21 -2.54 -1.18 -8.35
C LEU A 21 -2.86 -0.98 -9.83
N LYS A 22 -2.25 -1.79 -10.70
CA LYS A 22 -2.50 -1.80 -12.15
C LYS A 22 -3.01 -3.17 -12.58
N SER A 23 -3.54 -3.25 -13.82
CA SER A 23 -4.04 -4.50 -14.38
C SER A 23 -2.99 -5.62 -14.32
N GLY A 24 -3.41 -6.81 -13.93
CA GLY A 24 -2.57 -8.00 -13.89
C GLY A 24 -2.39 -8.73 -15.22
N VAL A 25 -2.93 -8.19 -16.32
CA VAL A 25 -2.81 -8.79 -17.66
C VAL A 25 -1.35 -8.91 -18.10
N ARG A 26 -0.54 -7.89 -17.76
CA ARG A 26 0.90 -7.90 -18.02
C ARG A 26 1.66 -7.99 -16.70
N PRO A 27 2.78 -8.75 -16.65
CA PRO A 27 3.63 -8.78 -15.45
C PRO A 27 4.16 -7.39 -15.14
N ILE A 28 4.38 -7.11 -13.85
CA ILE A 28 4.89 -5.80 -13.43
C ILE A 28 6.28 -5.51 -14.00
N ASP A 29 7.10 -6.54 -14.18
CA ASP A 29 8.46 -6.40 -14.74
C ASP A 29 8.43 -5.83 -16.16
N SER A 30 7.35 -6.07 -16.91
CA SER A 30 7.20 -5.54 -18.26
C SER A 30 6.70 -4.09 -18.27
N LYS A 31 6.22 -3.58 -17.14
CA LYS A 31 5.65 -2.23 -17.01
C LYS A 31 6.65 -1.23 -16.45
N CYS A 32 7.55 -1.68 -15.60
CA CYS A 32 8.52 -0.79 -14.93
C CYS A 32 9.69 -1.61 -14.38
N LYS A 33 10.73 -0.89 -13.96
CA LYS A 33 11.89 -1.50 -13.30
C LYS A 33 11.59 -1.62 -11.81
N ILE A 34 10.92 -2.71 -11.43
CA ILE A 34 10.44 -2.91 -10.05
C ILE A 34 11.58 -2.98 -9.03
N ASP A 35 12.77 -3.43 -9.45
CA ASP A 35 13.92 -3.55 -8.57
C ASP A 35 14.55 -2.20 -8.22
N ASN A 36 14.22 -1.14 -8.96
CA ASN A 36 14.77 0.19 -8.77
C ASN A 36 13.73 1.10 -8.14
N ALA A 37 14.08 1.77 -7.03
CA ALA A 37 13.23 2.79 -6.44
C ALA A 37 13.03 3.96 -7.42
N PRO A 38 11.92 4.71 -7.32
CA PRO A 38 11.69 5.86 -8.19
C PRO A 38 12.62 7.02 -7.86
N GLY A 39 12.85 7.90 -8.84
CA GLY A 39 13.66 9.11 -8.68
C GLY A 39 15.06 8.97 -9.22
N MET A 40 15.81 10.09 -9.17
CA MET A 40 17.17 10.16 -9.72
C MET A 40 18.14 9.20 -9.01
N HIS A 41 17.93 8.97 -7.72
CA HIS A 41 18.83 8.17 -6.89
C HIS A 41 18.26 6.77 -6.61
N GLY A 42 17.35 6.29 -7.46
CA GLY A 42 16.69 5.01 -7.28
C GLY A 42 17.63 3.80 -7.24
N LEU A 43 18.81 3.90 -7.85
CA LEU A 43 19.83 2.85 -7.85
C LEU A 43 20.64 2.81 -6.56
N ARG A 44 20.60 3.87 -5.77
CA ARG A 44 21.35 3.94 -4.51
C ARG A 44 20.58 3.21 -3.43
N ARG A 45 21.19 2.17 -2.89
CA ARG A 45 20.62 1.38 -1.80
C ARG A 45 21.53 1.45 -0.59
N GLY A 46 20.97 2.00 0.50
CA GLY A 46 21.63 1.97 1.79
C GLY A 46 21.04 0.88 2.67
N ARG A 47 21.73 0.58 3.76
CA ARG A 47 21.20 -0.33 4.76
C ARG A 47 20.01 0.31 5.45
N LEU A 48 18.89 -0.41 5.52
CA LEU A 48 17.68 0.07 6.17
C LEU A 48 17.79 -0.09 7.69
N SER A 49 17.46 0.98 8.42
CA SER A 49 17.31 0.90 9.86
C SER A 49 15.99 0.18 10.21
N ASP A 50 15.84 -0.25 11.47
CA ASP A 50 14.61 -0.88 11.94
C ASP A 50 13.41 0.05 11.74
N TYR A 51 13.59 1.35 12.01
CA TYR A 51 12.55 2.34 11.76
C TYR A 51 12.16 2.37 10.29
N ALA A 52 13.13 2.35 9.39
CA ALA A 52 12.86 2.40 7.95
C ALA A 52 12.09 1.16 7.48
N ILE A 53 12.43 -0.02 8.01
CA ILE A 53 11.72 -1.26 7.68
C ILE A 53 10.26 -1.18 8.14
N GLN A 54 10.02 -0.74 9.37
CA GLN A 54 8.67 -0.59 9.90
C GLN A 54 7.87 0.44 9.13
N LEU A 55 8.50 1.55 8.75
CA LEU A 55 7.86 2.59 7.93
C LEU A 55 7.43 2.02 6.57
N ARG A 56 8.29 1.23 5.93
CA ARG A 56 7.96 0.64 4.63
C ARG A 56 6.78 -0.32 4.73
N GLU A 57 6.70 -1.12 5.76
CA GLU A 57 5.57 -2.03 5.95
C GLU A 57 4.25 -1.28 6.14
N LYS A 58 4.25 -0.23 6.96
CA LYS A 58 3.08 0.63 7.14
C LYS A 58 2.64 1.28 5.83
N GLN A 59 3.60 1.87 5.10
CA GLN A 59 3.31 2.56 3.84
C GLN A 59 2.81 1.58 2.78
N LYS A 60 3.30 0.36 2.77
CA LYS A 60 2.84 -0.69 1.86
C LYS A 60 1.34 -0.95 2.06
N VAL A 61 0.92 -1.20 3.30
CA VAL A 61 -0.49 -1.45 3.62
C VAL A 61 -1.36 -0.26 3.23
N ARG A 62 -0.95 0.94 3.62
CA ARG A 62 -1.68 2.16 3.31
C ARG A 62 -1.88 2.35 1.80
N ARG A 63 -0.85 2.07 1.02
CA ARG A 63 -0.89 2.25 -0.44
C ARG A 63 -1.68 1.17 -1.15
N ILE A 64 -1.70 -0.06 -0.62
CA ILE A 64 -2.53 -1.13 -1.17
C ILE A 64 -4.01 -0.71 -1.15
N TYR A 65 -4.46 -0.11 -0.05
CA TYR A 65 -5.85 0.31 0.10
C TYR A 65 -6.11 1.74 -0.34
N GLY A 66 -5.09 2.49 -0.72
CA GLY A 66 -5.24 3.86 -1.19
C GLY A 66 -5.68 4.85 -0.12
N VAL A 67 -5.35 4.59 1.13
CA VAL A 67 -5.75 5.41 2.28
C VAL A 67 -4.69 6.47 2.56
N LEU A 68 -5.10 7.71 2.81
CA LEU A 68 -4.19 8.78 3.20
C LEU A 68 -3.86 8.69 4.70
N GLU A 69 -2.77 9.35 5.10
CA GLU A 69 -2.17 9.22 6.43
C GLU A 69 -3.15 9.47 7.58
N LYS A 70 -3.92 10.56 7.50
CA LYS A 70 -4.86 10.91 8.57
C LYS A 70 -5.95 9.86 8.73
N GLN A 71 -6.50 9.40 7.62
CA GLN A 71 -7.52 8.36 7.60
C GLN A 71 -6.97 7.04 8.14
N PHE A 72 -5.74 6.70 7.74
CA PHE A 72 -5.07 5.49 8.21
C PHE A 72 -4.87 5.51 9.73
N ARG A 73 -4.46 6.65 10.28
CA ARG A 73 -4.32 6.83 11.72
C ARG A 73 -5.65 6.62 12.44
N ASN A 74 -6.73 7.13 11.87
CA ASN A 74 -8.05 6.96 12.48
C ASN A 74 -8.48 5.50 12.52
N TYR A 75 -8.22 4.75 11.43
CA TYR A 75 -8.47 3.31 11.39
C TYR A 75 -7.61 2.58 12.41
N TYR A 76 -6.34 2.95 12.53
CA TYR A 76 -5.44 2.34 13.52
C TYR A 76 -5.94 2.54 14.95
N LYS A 77 -6.39 3.76 15.28
CA LYS A 77 -6.94 4.05 16.60
C LYS A 77 -8.17 3.20 16.90
N LYS A 78 -9.04 3.03 15.92
CA LYS A 78 -10.22 2.17 16.09
C LYS A 78 -9.82 0.70 16.28
N ALA A 79 -8.86 0.23 15.52
CA ALA A 79 -8.39 -1.15 15.62
C ALA A 79 -7.74 -1.43 16.96
N ASP A 80 -6.98 -0.47 17.50
CA ASP A 80 -6.28 -0.59 18.77
C ASP A 80 -7.25 -0.68 19.95
N ARG A 81 -8.43 -0.06 19.84
CA ARG A 81 -9.46 -0.08 20.88
C ARG A 81 -10.25 -1.39 20.92
N LYS A 82 -10.26 -2.15 19.82
CA LYS A 82 -11.00 -3.41 19.76
C LYS A 82 -10.21 -4.52 20.43
N GLN A 83 -10.94 -5.51 20.96
CA GLN A 83 -10.32 -6.71 21.52
C GLN A 83 -9.68 -7.55 20.40
N GLY A 84 -8.55 -8.16 20.70
CA GLY A 84 -7.81 -8.99 19.77
C GLY A 84 -6.56 -8.32 19.25
N ALA A 85 -5.92 -8.94 18.25
CA ALA A 85 -4.70 -8.41 17.66
C ALA A 85 -5.00 -7.14 16.85
N THR A 86 -4.25 -6.07 17.12
CA THR A 86 -4.43 -4.78 16.45
C THR A 86 -4.26 -4.89 14.94
N GLY A 87 -3.27 -5.66 14.48
CA GLY A 87 -3.02 -5.85 13.05
C GLY A 87 -4.19 -6.50 12.32
N GLU A 88 -4.77 -7.54 12.89
CA GLU A 88 -5.94 -8.20 12.32
C GLU A 88 -7.15 -7.28 12.29
N ASN A 89 -7.38 -6.55 13.38
CA ASN A 89 -8.49 -5.59 13.46
C ASN A 89 -8.35 -4.49 12.41
N LEU A 90 -7.12 -3.98 12.22
CA LEU A 90 -6.84 -2.97 11.21
C LEU A 90 -7.14 -3.48 9.81
N LEU A 91 -6.68 -4.69 9.47
CA LEU A 91 -6.95 -5.29 8.17
C LEU A 91 -8.45 -5.51 7.94
N LYS A 92 -9.18 -5.95 8.96
CA LYS A 92 -10.62 -6.10 8.86
C LYS A 92 -11.32 -4.79 8.55
N LEU A 93 -10.92 -3.70 9.22
CA LEU A 93 -11.50 -2.38 8.97
C LEU A 93 -11.21 -1.91 7.54
N LEU A 94 -9.99 -2.12 7.06
CA LEU A 94 -9.60 -1.71 5.70
C LEU A 94 -10.32 -2.55 4.64
N GLU A 95 -10.46 -3.85 4.85
CA GLU A 95 -11.15 -4.73 3.92
C GLU A 95 -12.65 -4.42 3.82
N CYS A 96 -13.25 -3.89 4.86
CA CYS A 96 -14.67 -3.56 4.89
C CYS A 96 -14.98 -2.20 4.28
N ARG A 97 -13.99 -1.46 3.76
CA ARG A 97 -14.25 -0.19 3.09
C ARG A 97 -15.07 -0.42 1.81
N LEU A 98 -16.01 0.48 1.55
CA LEU A 98 -16.87 0.37 0.37
C LEU A 98 -16.08 0.35 -0.94
N ASP A 99 -15.08 1.21 -1.05
CA ASP A 99 -14.25 1.27 -2.26
C ASP A 99 -13.50 -0.04 -2.50
N ASN A 100 -12.99 -0.68 -1.45
CA ASN A 100 -12.32 -1.97 -1.55
C ASN A 100 -13.29 -3.08 -1.96
N VAL A 101 -14.48 -3.11 -1.38
CA VAL A 101 -15.52 -4.10 -1.71
C VAL A 101 -15.93 -3.98 -3.17
N VAL A 102 -16.15 -2.76 -3.64
CA VAL A 102 -16.51 -2.50 -5.05
C VAL A 102 -15.38 -2.94 -5.98
N TYR A 103 -14.13 -2.61 -5.64
CA TYR A 103 -12.98 -3.00 -6.45
C TYR A 103 -12.87 -4.53 -6.59
N LEU A 104 -13.01 -5.27 -5.48
CA LEU A 104 -12.96 -6.71 -5.50
C LEU A 104 -14.11 -7.32 -6.31
N SER A 105 -15.31 -6.73 -6.23
CA SER A 105 -16.45 -7.16 -7.03
C SER A 105 -16.18 -7.03 -8.52
N LEU A 106 -15.57 -5.93 -8.94
CA LEU A 106 -15.27 -5.67 -10.34
C LEU A 106 -14.20 -6.61 -10.89
N ILE A 107 -13.24 -7.02 -10.06
CA ILE A 107 -12.20 -7.95 -10.47
C ILE A 107 -12.80 -9.31 -10.83
N HIS A 108 -13.86 -9.73 -10.14
CA HIS A 108 -14.49 -11.03 -10.32
C HIS A 108 -15.61 -11.04 -11.38
N ILE A 109 -15.87 -9.92 -11.98
CA ILE A 109 -16.78 -9.82 -13.11
C ILE A 109 -15.97 -9.94 -14.41
#